data_60956a82b4290ee1e5a25789bc12bd87
#
_entry.id   60956a82b4290ee1e5a25789bc12bd87
#
_cell.length_a   1.000
_cell.length_b   1.000
_cell.length_c   1.000
_cell.angle_alpha   90.00
_cell.angle_beta   90.00
_cell.angle_gamma   90.00
#
_symmetry.space_group_name_H-M   'P 1'
#
loop_
_entity.id
_entity.type
_entity.pdbx_description
1 polymer ?
#
loop_
_entity_poly.entity_id
_entity_poly.type
_entity_poly.pdbx_seq_one_letter_code
_entity_poly.pdbx_strand_id
1 'polypeptide(L)'
;MLLAGFYAAPIQFNFPAAFMREIDIRISAEWQPEDMQTALDLISGGDLSLSGIITHDQPYDSAETAYQQAFSDPRCLKMVLDWRDA
;
A
#
# COMPACT_ATOMS: atom_id res chain seq x y z
N MET A 1 8.61 9.25 -10.28
CA MET A 1 8.65 8.29 -9.16
C MET A 1 8.02 8.92 -7.92
N LEU A 2 7.17 8.18 -7.25
CA LEU A 2 6.52 8.63 -6.01
C LEU A 2 6.99 7.77 -4.84
N LEU A 3 7.52 8.41 -3.80
CA LEU A 3 7.91 7.76 -2.56
C LEU A 3 6.82 8.01 -1.52
N ALA A 4 6.06 6.97 -1.21
CA ALA A 4 4.89 7.06 -0.34
C ALA A 4 5.10 6.42 1.05
N GLY A 5 6.23 5.75 1.27
CA GLY A 5 6.56 5.13 2.55
C GLY A 5 7.42 6.03 3.42
N PHE A 6 7.59 5.63 4.67
CA PHE A 6 8.59 6.22 5.56
C PHE A 6 9.84 5.35 5.57
N TYR A 7 10.98 5.96 5.29
CA TYR A 7 12.26 5.26 5.27
C TYR A 7 13.18 5.90 6.30
N ALA A 8 13.66 5.11 7.25
CA ALA A 8 14.45 5.61 8.38
C ALA A 8 15.86 6.06 7.99
N ALA A 9 16.37 5.61 6.83
CA ALA A 9 17.69 5.93 6.33
C ALA A 9 17.61 6.81 5.07
N PRO A 10 18.66 7.55 4.74
CA PRO A 10 18.72 8.28 3.49
C PRO A 10 18.55 7.35 2.28
N ILE A 11 17.83 7.83 1.27
CA ILE A 11 17.67 7.12 0.00
C ILE A 11 18.74 7.60 -0.96
N GLN A 12 19.38 6.64 -1.63
CA GLN A 12 20.36 6.90 -2.68
C GLN A 12 19.80 6.45 -4.02
N PHE A 13 20.15 7.15 -5.08
CA PHE A 13 19.78 6.76 -6.44
C PHE A 13 20.94 7.00 -7.41
N ASN A 14 20.89 6.31 -8.54
CA ASN A 14 21.86 6.46 -9.61
C ASN A 14 21.53 7.72 -10.41
N PHE A 15 22.28 8.80 -10.17
CA PHE A 15 22.03 10.08 -10.82
C PHE A 15 22.20 10.01 -12.36
N PRO A 16 23.26 9.41 -12.91
CA PRO A 16 23.37 9.35 -14.38
C PRO A 16 22.21 8.66 -15.06
N ALA A 17 21.71 7.55 -14.50
CA ALA A 17 20.55 6.85 -15.03
C ALA A 17 19.28 7.68 -14.90
N ALA A 18 19.09 8.35 -13.76
CA ALA A 18 17.96 9.24 -13.53
C ALA A 18 17.98 10.44 -14.48
N PHE A 19 19.17 11.02 -14.72
CA PHE A 19 19.35 12.12 -15.65
C PHE A 19 18.96 11.73 -17.07
N MET A 20 19.42 10.57 -17.54
CA MET A 20 19.14 10.09 -18.89
C MET A 20 17.65 9.81 -19.13
N ARG A 21 16.90 9.53 -18.07
CA ARG A 21 15.45 9.27 -18.11
C ARG A 21 14.60 10.47 -17.72
N GLU A 22 15.22 11.59 -17.37
CA GLU A 22 14.53 12.79 -16.88
C GLU A 22 13.52 12.45 -15.77
N ILE A 23 13.98 11.74 -14.74
CA ILE A 23 13.11 11.24 -13.67
C ILE A 23 12.67 12.38 -12.75
N ASP A 24 11.38 12.47 -12.50
CA ASP A 24 10.82 13.27 -11.41
C ASP A 24 10.68 12.43 -10.15
N ILE A 25 11.06 12.99 -9.00
CA ILE A 25 10.91 12.35 -7.70
C ILE A 25 9.99 13.20 -6.84
N ARG A 26 8.92 12.60 -6.34
CA ARG A 26 8.01 13.22 -5.40
C ARG A 26 7.96 12.42 -4.11
N ILE A 27 7.82 13.14 -3.01
CA ILE A 27 7.67 12.55 -1.68
C ILE A 27 6.28 12.89 -1.19
N SER A 28 5.52 11.84 -0.83
CA SER A 28 4.20 11.99 -0.25
C SER A 28 4.29 11.68 1.24
N ALA A 29 3.81 12.59 2.08
CA ALA A 29 3.85 12.42 3.53
C ALA A 29 2.47 12.08 4.07
N GLU A 30 1.75 13.06 4.58
CA GLU A 30 0.46 12.86 5.23
C GLU A 30 -0.68 13.16 4.26
N TRP A 31 -1.82 12.50 4.47
CA TRP A 31 -3.05 12.81 3.75
C TRP A 31 -3.88 13.82 4.55
N GLN A 32 -4.67 14.60 3.84
CA GLN A 32 -5.61 15.55 4.42
C GLN A 32 -7.04 14.97 4.35
N PRO A 33 -8.01 15.48 5.16
CA PRO A 33 -9.39 15.01 5.07
C PRO A 33 -9.99 15.08 3.66
N GLU A 34 -9.62 16.09 2.88
CA GLU A 34 -10.06 16.25 1.50
C GLU A 34 -9.55 15.12 0.60
N ASP A 35 -8.37 14.58 0.88
CA ASP A 35 -7.82 13.46 0.12
C ASP A 35 -8.65 12.20 0.31
N MET A 36 -9.12 11.94 1.53
CA MET A 36 -10.01 10.82 1.82
C MET A 36 -11.32 10.96 1.05
N GLN A 37 -11.91 12.15 1.05
CA GLN A 37 -13.17 12.38 0.33
C GLN A 37 -12.96 12.18 -1.18
N THR A 38 -11.87 12.69 -1.73
CA THR A 38 -11.53 12.50 -3.14
C THR A 38 -11.38 11.01 -3.48
N ALA A 39 -10.68 10.25 -2.63
CA ALA A 39 -10.51 8.81 -2.83
C ALA A 39 -11.85 8.07 -2.81
N LEU A 40 -12.73 8.39 -1.86
CA LEU A 40 -14.07 7.79 -1.76
C LEU A 40 -14.92 8.13 -3.00
N ASP A 41 -14.84 9.35 -3.49
CA ASP A 41 -15.55 9.77 -4.69
C ASP A 41 -15.06 9.02 -5.93
N LEU A 42 -13.75 8.81 -6.05
CA LEU A 42 -13.17 8.04 -7.15
C LEU A 42 -13.61 6.58 -7.11
N ILE A 43 -13.67 5.98 -5.92
CA ILE A 43 -14.16 4.59 -5.75
C ILE A 43 -15.63 4.51 -6.12
N SER A 44 -16.46 5.42 -5.61
CA SER A 44 -17.89 5.45 -5.87
C SER A 44 -18.22 5.68 -7.35
N GLY A 45 -17.41 6.50 -8.02
CA GLY A 45 -17.57 6.80 -9.44
C GLY A 45 -17.00 5.72 -10.37
N GLY A 46 -16.31 4.71 -9.85
CA GLY A 46 -15.73 3.65 -10.64
C GLY A 46 -14.38 3.97 -11.27
N ASP A 47 -13.81 5.15 -11.01
CA ASP A 47 -12.52 5.56 -11.57
C ASP A 47 -11.33 4.97 -10.80
N LEU A 48 -11.55 4.53 -9.56
CA LEU A 48 -10.56 3.86 -8.74
C LEU A 48 -11.10 2.53 -8.25
N SER A 49 -10.41 1.44 -8.56
CA SER A 49 -10.75 0.10 -8.11
C SER A 49 -9.76 -0.39 -7.06
N LEU A 50 -10.29 -0.98 -6.00
CA LEU A 50 -9.50 -1.68 -4.98
C LEU A 50 -9.47 -3.20 -5.19
N SER A 51 -9.98 -3.68 -6.34
CA SER A 51 -9.98 -5.10 -6.66
C SER A 51 -8.56 -5.66 -6.65
N GLY A 52 -8.40 -6.84 -6.05
CA GLY A 52 -7.12 -7.55 -6.02
C GLY A 52 -6.13 -7.06 -4.96
N ILE A 53 -6.47 -6.03 -4.18
CA ILE A 53 -5.59 -5.54 -3.11
C ILE A 53 -5.63 -6.47 -1.90
N ILE A 54 -6.82 -6.95 -1.51
CA ILE A 54 -6.94 -7.97 -0.47
C ILE A 54 -6.63 -9.31 -1.13
N THR A 55 -5.47 -9.87 -0.80
CA THR A 55 -4.98 -11.12 -1.40
C THR A 55 -5.18 -12.33 -0.51
N HIS A 56 -5.31 -12.10 0.79
CA HIS A 56 -5.40 -13.17 1.78
C HIS A 56 -6.38 -12.78 2.87
N ASP A 57 -7.12 -13.75 3.37
CA ASP A 57 -7.93 -13.58 4.56
C ASP A 57 -7.79 -14.81 5.46
N GLN A 58 -7.98 -14.63 6.75
CA GLN A 58 -7.93 -15.68 7.74
C GLN A 58 -8.95 -15.37 8.84
N PRO A 59 -9.53 -16.40 9.48
CA PRO A 59 -10.32 -16.18 10.68
C PRO A 59 -9.48 -15.52 11.78
N TYR A 60 -10.11 -14.74 12.63
CA TYR A 60 -9.42 -14.03 13.71
C TYR A 60 -8.63 -14.96 14.66
N ASP A 61 -9.10 -16.18 14.88
CA ASP A 61 -8.46 -17.16 15.75
C ASP A 61 -7.19 -17.77 15.14
N SER A 62 -6.96 -17.55 13.85
CA SER A 62 -5.73 -17.93 13.14
C SER A 62 -4.77 -16.75 12.98
N ALA A 63 -4.87 -15.73 13.83
CA ALA A 63 -4.12 -14.49 13.68
C ALA A 63 -2.61 -14.71 13.66
N GLU A 64 -2.08 -15.61 14.49
CA GLU A 64 -0.63 -15.89 14.52
C GLU A 64 -0.14 -16.36 13.15
N THR A 65 -0.83 -17.33 12.54
CA THR A 65 -0.50 -17.84 11.21
C THR A 65 -0.65 -16.73 10.16
N ALA A 66 -1.70 -15.91 10.27
CA ALA A 66 -1.96 -14.81 9.36
C ALA A 66 -0.83 -13.76 9.39
N TYR A 67 -0.37 -13.38 10.58
CA TYR A 67 0.76 -12.46 10.72
C TYR A 67 2.05 -13.03 10.11
N GLN A 68 2.34 -14.29 10.38
CA GLN A 68 3.52 -14.93 9.79
C GLN A 68 3.45 -14.93 8.27
N GLN A 69 2.31 -15.28 7.69
CA GLN A 69 2.11 -15.29 6.24
C GLN A 69 2.20 -13.87 5.65
N ALA A 70 1.60 -12.89 6.31
CA ALA A 70 1.59 -11.51 5.82
C ALA A 70 3.00 -10.93 5.67
N PHE A 71 3.92 -11.29 6.57
CA PHE A 71 5.29 -10.76 6.56
C PHE A 71 6.30 -11.66 5.85
N SER A 72 5.94 -12.87 5.49
CA SER A 72 6.87 -13.82 4.85
C SER A 72 6.50 -14.17 3.40
N ASP A 73 5.21 -14.06 3.02
CA ASP A 73 4.77 -14.41 1.67
C ASP A 73 4.82 -13.17 0.77
N PRO A 74 5.71 -13.13 -0.24
CA PRO A 74 5.81 -11.98 -1.13
C PRO A 74 4.56 -11.77 -2.01
N ARG A 75 3.67 -12.75 -2.09
CA ARG A 75 2.40 -12.63 -2.81
C ARG A 75 1.32 -11.97 -1.97
N CYS A 76 1.53 -11.83 -0.66
CA CYS A 76 0.57 -11.17 0.23
C CYS A 76 0.71 -9.66 0.12
N LEU A 77 -0.27 -8.99 -0.47
CA LEU A 77 -0.36 -7.54 -0.49
C LEU A 77 -1.11 -7.02 0.74
N LYS A 78 -2.25 -7.62 1.02
CA LYS A 78 -3.08 -7.25 2.16
C LYS A 78 -3.69 -8.50 2.77
N MET A 79 -3.41 -8.72 4.05
CA MET A 79 -4.02 -9.76 4.88
C MET A 79 -5.15 -9.15 5.70
N VAL A 80 -6.31 -9.79 5.71
CA VAL A 80 -7.46 -9.38 6.50
C VAL A 80 -7.77 -10.46 7.51
N LEU A 81 -8.02 -10.07 8.76
CA LEU A 81 -8.56 -10.96 9.78
C LEU A 81 -10.07 -10.82 9.81
N ASP A 82 -10.76 -11.93 9.65
CA ASP A 82 -12.22 -11.98 9.63
C ASP A 82 -12.77 -12.24 11.04
N TRP A 83 -13.52 -11.29 11.53
CA TRP A 83 -14.12 -11.32 12.87
C TRP A 83 -15.61 -11.64 12.87
N ARG A 84 -16.21 -11.97 11.70
CA ARG A 84 -17.67 -12.13 11.58
C ARG A 84 -18.22 -13.27 12.43
N ASP A 85 -17.40 -14.27 12.71
CA ASP A 85 -17.77 -15.41 13.55
C ASP A 85 -17.17 -15.31 14.96
N ALA A 86 -16.74 -14.13 15.35
CA ALA A 86 -16.16 -13.91 16.68
C ALA A 86 -17.22 -13.87 17.79
#